data_e21d4cd014bdf21f61975905a2c2ebb3
#
_entry.id   e21d4cd014bdf21f61975905a2c2ebb3
#
_cell.length_a   1.000
_cell.length_b   1.000
_cell.length_c   1.000
_cell.angle_alpha   90.00
_cell.angle_beta   90.00
_cell.angle_gamma   90.00
#
_symmetry.space_group_name_H-M   'P 1'
#
loop_
_entity.id
_entity.type
_entity.pdbx_description
1 polymer ?
#
loop_
_entity_poly.entity_id
_entity_poly.type
_entity_poly.pdbx_seq_one_letter_code
_entity_poly.pdbx_strand_id
1 'polypeptide(L)'
;MRVGISLTSNHGVKDPREGARWMIERAAAARQSGLDSLFVGDHHATPAPYYQNVPILGRLLAEWGDAPAGCLFLLPLWNPVLVAEQVGTLAAVARGRFIFQCGLGYDEAQFAAMGTSLKYRPSAFEESLSIVQRLLRGETVSSSGRFTFRDARVALRPADNVEYWIGASARPAIDRTARLADGWLASPSLTLDEAREQAAFYLERCKAHGRTPRAVAIRRDIYVGESAADADEVKAKVLAAGYRGIPAPALVAGSVDQVVERFAELAGLGYTDVIVRHLTSDQPKVLASLARLRRVREALASM
;
A
#
# COMPACT_ATOMS: atom_id res chain seq x y z
N MET A 1 -15.49 7.56 4.70
CA MET A 1 -14.10 7.24 4.24
C MET A 1 -13.61 5.97 4.93
N ARG A 2 -12.97 5.03 4.20
CA ARG A 2 -12.34 3.81 4.78
C ARG A 2 -10.95 4.14 5.31
N VAL A 3 -10.55 3.49 6.39
CA VAL A 3 -9.23 3.64 7.01
C VAL A 3 -8.51 2.29 6.99
N GLY A 4 -7.57 2.12 6.07
CA GLY A 4 -6.70 0.95 5.98
C GLY A 4 -5.34 1.18 6.62
N ILE A 5 -4.54 0.13 6.75
CA ILE A 5 -3.17 0.22 7.26
C ILE A 5 -2.16 -0.43 6.34
N SER A 6 -1.02 0.22 6.12
CA SER A 6 0.19 -0.38 5.54
C SER A 6 1.23 -0.56 6.63
N LEU A 7 1.44 -1.78 7.08
CA LEU A 7 2.41 -2.07 8.12
C LEU A 7 3.84 -1.80 7.66
N THR A 8 4.63 -1.23 8.54
CA THR A 8 6.07 -1.06 8.31
C THR A 8 6.74 -2.44 8.28
N SER A 9 7.49 -2.74 7.23
CA SER A 9 8.23 -3.99 7.06
C SER A 9 9.72 -3.87 7.41
N ASN A 10 10.17 -2.72 7.89
CA ASN A 10 11.52 -2.47 8.36
C ASN A 10 11.50 -2.12 9.84
N HIS A 11 12.25 -2.88 10.64
CA HIS A 11 12.38 -2.67 12.07
C HIS A 11 13.85 -2.68 12.47
N GLY A 12 14.31 -1.64 13.16
CA GLY A 12 15.68 -1.50 13.66
C GLY A 12 15.93 -2.30 14.94
N VAL A 13 15.50 -3.58 14.95
CA VAL A 13 15.68 -4.51 16.09
C VAL A 13 16.90 -5.41 15.87
N LYS A 14 17.55 -5.84 16.96
CA LYS A 14 18.70 -6.75 16.90
C LYS A 14 18.30 -8.18 16.53
N ASP A 15 17.19 -8.67 17.10
CA ASP A 15 16.63 -9.99 16.75
C ASP A 15 15.53 -9.84 15.70
N PRO A 16 15.72 -10.35 14.47
CA PRO A 16 14.68 -10.29 13.43
C PRO A 16 13.35 -10.94 13.84
N ARG A 17 13.36 -11.91 14.76
CA ARG A 17 12.12 -12.52 15.26
C ARG A 17 11.27 -11.52 16.04
N GLU A 18 11.89 -10.55 16.70
CA GLU A 18 11.18 -9.48 17.42
C GLU A 18 10.38 -8.59 16.47
N GLY A 19 10.98 -8.14 15.36
CA GLY A 19 10.29 -7.35 14.36
C GLY A 19 9.14 -8.11 13.69
N ALA A 20 9.29 -9.41 13.46
CA ALA A 20 8.20 -10.26 12.97
C ALA A 20 7.04 -10.33 13.99
N ARG A 21 7.34 -10.51 15.28
CA ARG A 21 6.32 -10.46 16.36
C ARG A 21 5.60 -9.13 16.38
N TRP A 22 6.32 -8.01 16.26
CA TRP A 22 5.72 -6.67 16.21
C TRP A 22 4.75 -6.51 15.03
N MET A 23 5.10 -7.02 13.85
CA MET A 23 4.20 -6.97 12.70
C MET A 23 2.91 -7.77 12.95
N ILE A 24 3.03 -8.96 13.56
CA ILE A 24 1.88 -9.81 13.91
C ILE A 24 0.98 -9.09 14.94
N GLU A 25 1.55 -8.55 16.02
CA GLU A 25 0.82 -7.80 17.04
C GLU A 25 0.12 -6.56 16.44
N ARG A 26 0.79 -5.82 15.55
CA ARG A 26 0.21 -4.66 14.87
C ARG A 26 -0.94 -5.06 13.94
N ALA A 27 -0.86 -6.19 13.24
CA ALA A 27 -1.96 -6.68 12.42
C ALA A 27 -3.18 -7.05 13.27
N ALA A 28 -2.97 -7.77 14.38
CA ALA A 28 -4.02 -8.11 15.33
C ALA A 28 -4.66 -6.85 15.97
N ALA A 29 -3.84 -5.88 16.41
CA ALA A 29 -4.33 -4.62 16.97
C ALA A 29 -5.10 -3.78 15.95
N ALA A 30 -4.65 -3.73 14.70
CA ALA A 30 -5.35 -3.05 13.62
C ALA A 30 -6.71 -3.69 13.32
N ARG A 31 -6.79 -5.04 13.32
CA ARG A 31 -8.06 -5.77 13.19
C ARG A 31 -8.99 -5.48 14.35
N GLN A 32 -8.49 -5.53 15.59
CA GLN A 32 -9.26 -5.21 16.80
C GLN A 32 -9.78 -3.76 16.80
N SER A 33 -9.03 -2.84 16.19
CA SER A 33 -9.44 -1.44 16.00
C SER A 33 -10.43 -1.26 14.86
N GLY A 34 -10.80 -2.32 14.15
CA GLY A 34 -11.80 -2.32 13.09
C GLY A 34 -11.33 -1.68 11.79
N LEU A 35 -10.02 -1.60 11.54
CA LEU A 35 -9.51 -1.01 10.29
C LEU A 35 -10.00 -1.78 9.06
N ASP A 36 -10.19 -1.05 7.96
CA ASP A 36 -10.95 -1.52 6.79
C ASP A 36 -10.10 -2.32 5.79
N SER A 37 -8.77 -2.21 5.84
CA SER A 37 -7.86 -2.97 4.97
C SER A 37 -6.43 -3.06 5.53
N LEU A 38 -5.72 -4.15 5.20
CA LEU A 38 -4.34 -4.42 5.62
C LEU A 38 -3.41 -4.53 4.41
N PHE A 39 -2.28 -3.84 4.46
CA PHE A 39 -1.24 -3.91 3.43
C PHE A 39 0.16 -4.06 4.00
N VAL A 40 1.06 -4.65 3.20
CA VAL A 40 2.51 -4.62 3.39
C VAL A 40 3.19 -4.10 2.13
N GLY A 41 4.36 -3.48 2.31
CA GLY A 41 5.14 -2.92 1.21
C GLY A 41 6.04 -3.95 0.53
N ASP A 42 6.75 -3.50 -0.50
CA ASP A 42 7.72 -4.28 -1.27
C ASP A 42 9.02 -3.50 -1.44
N HIS A 43 10.14 -4.10 -1.03
CA HIS A 43 11.50 -3.63 -1.27
C HIS A 43 12.46 -4.82 -1.29
N HIS A 44 13.45 -4.77 -2.18
CA HIS A 44 14.43 -5.83 -2.37
C HIS A 44 15.86 -5.34 -2.09
N ALA A 45 16.73 -6.27 -1.69
CA ALA A 45 18.17 -6.01 -1.49
C ALA A 45 18.46 -4.72 -0.67
N THR A 46 17.64 -4.47 0.35
CA THR A 46 17.78 -3.29 1.20
C THR A 46 18.94 -3.46 2.19
N PRO A 47 19.67 -2.39 2.53
CA PRO A 47 20.76 -2.46 3.51
C PRO A 47 20.26 -2.67 4.95
N ALA A 48 18.98 -2.41 5.23
CA ALA A 48 18.34 -2.61 6.51
C ALA A 48 17.41 -3.83 6.48
N PRO A 49 17.17 -4.51 7.63
CA PRO A 49 16.26 -5.65 7.69
C PRO A 49 14.87 -5.29 7.15
N TYR A 50 14.39 -6.05 6.18
CA TYR A 50 13.09 -5.85 5.55
C TYR A 50 12.35 -7.19 5.42
N TYR A 51 11.17 -7.30 6.00
CA TYR A 51 10.34 -8.50 5.92
C TYR A 51 9.63 -8.52 4.58
N GLN A 52 9.92 -9.56 3.78
CA GLN A 52 9.38 -9.69 2.41
C GLN A 52 7.86 -9.85 2.43
N ASN A 53 7.21 -9.20 1.47
CA ASN A 53 5.76 -9.01 1.40
C ASN A 53 4.97 -10.33 1.46
N VAL A 54 5.28 -11.30 0.61
CA VAL A 54 4.51 -12.54 0.48
C VAL A 54 4.53 -13.39 1.75
N PRO A 55 5.70 -13.80 2.30
CA PRO A 55 5.72 -14.66 3.48
C PRO A 55 5.16 -13.96 4.72
N ILE A 56 5.43 -12.66 4.90
CA ILE A 56 4.91 -11.96 6.07
C ILE A 56 3.40 -11.75 5.96
N LEU A 57 2.87 -11.36 4.79
CA LEU A 57 1.43 -11.20 4.62
C LEU A 57 0.70 -12.53 4.84
N GLY A 58 1.21 -13.64 4.30
CA GLY A 58 0.63 -14.96 4.55
C GLY A 58 0.49 -15.26 6.05
N ARG A 59 1.47 -14.89 6.88
CA ARG A 59 1.38 -15.01 8.34
C ARG A 59 0.36 -14.03 8.94
N LEU A 60 0.32 -12.78 8.47
CA LEU A 60 -0.56 -11.74 9.01
C LEU A 60 -2.03 -12.00 8.72
N LEU A 61 -2.36 -12.67 7.61
CA LEU A 61 -3.73 -13.03 7.26
C LEU A 61 -4.42 -13.91 8.32
N ALA A 62 -3.65 -14.68 9.11
CA ALA A 62 -4.19 -15.45 10.23
C ALA A 62 -4.78 -14.56 11.33
N GLU A 63 -4.26 -13.33 11.51
CA GLU A 63 -4.74 -12.36 12.50
C GLU A 63 -5.81 -11.40 11.93
N TRP A 64 -5.92 -11.32 10.58
CA TRP A 64 -6.68 -10.25 9.93
C TRP A 64 -8.18 -10.54 9.76
N GLY A 65 -8.56 -11.79 9.54
CA GLY A 65 -9.96 -12.19 9.32
C GLY A 65 -10.43 -11.96 7.89
N ASP A 66 -11.65 -11.43 7.73
CA ASP A 66 -12.39 -11.33 6.46
C ASP A 66 -12.37 -9.93 5.80
N ALA A 67 -11.74 -8.96 6.43
CA ALA A 67 -11.56 -7.64 5.81
C ALA A 67 -10.55 -7.69 4.65
N PRO A 68 -10.65 -6.76 3.68
CA PRO A 68 -9.71 -6.69 2.56
C PRO A 68 -8.25 -6.66 3.00
N ALA A 69 -7.40 -7.39 2.28
CA ALA A 69 -5.96 -7.38 2.51
C ALA A 69 -5.20 -7.43 1.19
N GLY A 70 -3.96 -6.98 1.19
CA GLY A 70 -3.11 -7.02 0.01
C GLY A 70 -1.66 -6.70 0.29
N CYS A 71 -0.85 -6.75 -0.76
CA CYS A 71 0.53 -6.30 -0.71
C CYS A 71 0.95 -5.62 -2.01
N LEU A 72 1.96 -4.77 -1.86
CA LEU A 72 2.61 -4.13 -2.98
C LEU A 72 3.56 -5.11 -3.67
N PHE A 73 3.61 -5.06 -5.00
CA PHE A 73 4.64 -5.64 -5.84
C PHE A 73 5.25 -4.55 -6.72
N LEU A 74 6.55 -4.38 -6.66
CA LEU A 74 7.31 -3.55 -7.59
C LEU A 74 7.54 -4.36 -8.87
N LEU A 75 6.54 -4.43 -9.72
CA LEU A 75 6.45 -5.38 -10.85
C LEU A 75 7.70 -5.49 -11.72
N PRO A 76 8.45 -4.41 -12.01
CA PRO A 76 9.68 -4.52 -12.80
C PRO A 76 10.80 -5.34 -12.14
N LEU A 77 10.70 -5.62 -10.83
CA LEU A 77 11.68 -6.39 -10.06
C LEU A 77 11.29 -7.87 -9.91
N TRP A 78 10.11 -8.27 -10.39
CA TRP A 78 9.56 -9.60 -10.21
C TRP A 78 9.37 -10.34 -11.55
N ASN A 79 9.55 -11.65 -11.54
CA ASN A 79 9.07 -12.49 -12.63
C ASN A 79 7.52 -12.52 -12.59
N PRO A 80 6.83 -12.15 -13.69
CA PRO A 80 5.36 -12.02 -13.67
C PRO A 80 4.63 -13.35 -13.47
N VAL A 81 5.22 -14.49 -13.84
CA VAL A 81 4.64 -15.81 -13.58
C VAL A 81 4.63 -16.08 -12.08
N LEU A 82 5.77 -15.84 -11.39
CA LEU A 82 5.83 -15.95 -9.93
C LEU A 82 4.87 -15.00 -9.23
N VAL A 83 4.73 -13.77 -9.71
CA VAL A 83 3.74 -12.83 -9.14
C VAL A 83 2.33 -13.39 -9.24
N ALA A 84 1.93 -13.94 -10.40
CA ALA A 84 0.62 -14.53 -10.56
C ALA A 84 0.38 -15.72 -9.61
N GLU A 85 1.37 -16.59 -9.42
CA GLU A 85 1.31 -17.70 -8.46
C GLU A 85 1.17 -17.21 -7.01
N GLN A 86 1.96 -16.20 -6.61
CA GLN A 86 1.91 -15.63 -5.26
C GLN A 86 0.57 -14.93 -5.00
N VAL A 87 0.07 -14.14 -5.96
CA VAL A 87 -1.24 -13.49 -5.87
C VAL A 87 -2.36 -14.51 -5.78
N GLY A 88 -2.34 -15.56 -6.62
CA GLY A 88 -3.31 -16.66 -6.56
C GLY A 88 -3.32 -17.34 -5.18
N THR A 89 -2.12 -17.62 -4.64
CA THR A 89 -1.96 -18.25 -3.31
C THR A 89 -2.47 -17.34 -2.19
N LEU A 90 -2.04 -16.08 -2.17
CA LEU A 90 -2.45 -15.13 -1.13
C LEU A 90 -3.96 -14.87 -1.16
N ALA A 91 -4.55 -14.76 -2.36
CA ALA A 91 -5.99 -14.59 -2.51
C ALA A 91 -6.78 -15.83 -2.03
N ALA A 92 -6.22 -17.03 -2.18
CA ALA A 92 -6.83 -18.26 -1.66
C ALA A 92 -6.72 -18.37 -0.13
N VAL A 93 -5.66 -17.82 0.48
CA VAL A 93 -5.47 -17.80 1.94
C VAL A 93 -6.27 -16.67 2.60
N ALA A 94 -6.45 -15.55 1.91
CA ALA A 94 -7.24 -14.42 2.39
C ALA A 94 -8.72 -14.82 2.49
N ARG A 95 -9.37 -14.51 3.62
CA ARG A 95 -10.81 -14.74 3.79
C ARG A 95 -11.68 -13.68 3.14
N GLY A 96 -11.13 -12.48 2.98
CA GLY A 96 -11.77 -11.34 2.33
C GLY A 96 -11.17 -11.04 0.96
N ARG A 97 -11.63 -9.95 0.37
CA ARG A 97 -11.15 -9.48 -0.94
C ARG A 97 -9.64 -9.23 -0.93
N PHE A 98 -8.95 -9.74 -1.95
CA PHE A 98 -7.52 -9.48 -2.12
C PHE A 98 -7.28 -8.27 -3.02
N ILE A 99 -6.43 -7.34 -2.55
CA ILE A 99 -6.04 -6.13 -3.28
C ILE A 99 -4.57 -6.28 -3.71
N PHE A 100 -4.36 -6.46 -4.99
CA PHE A 100 -3.04 -6.53 -5.59
C PHE A 100 -2.54 -5.10 -5.86
N GLN A 101 -1.66 -4.60 -4.99
CA GLN A 101 -1.03 -3.29 -5.20
C GLN A 101 0.19 -3.42 -6.11
N CYS A 102 0.33 -2.51 -7.08
CA CYS A 102 1.41 -2.49 -8.05
C CYS A 102 2.16 -1.16 -8.02
N GLY A 103 3.47 -1.23 -8.17
CA GLY A 103 4.34 -0.06 -8.27
C GLY A 103 5.47 -0.25 -9.27
N LEU A 104 6.05 0.88 -9.73
CA LEU A 104 7.17 0.87 -10.66
C LEU A 104 8.53 0.65 -9.95
N GLY A 105 8.63 1.00 -8.67
CA GLY A 105 9.92 1.17 -8.02
C GLY A 105 10.64 2.46 -8.43
N TYR A 106 11.66 2.86 -7.67
CA TYR A 106 12.40 4.11 -7.88
C TYR A 106 13.88 4.05 -7.48
N ASP A 107 14.30 3.01 -6.78
CA ASP A 107 15.64 2.88 -6.21
C ASP A 107 16.56 2.13 -7.17
N GLU A 108 17.54 2.84 -7.72
CA GLU A 108 18.46 2.31 -8.72
C GLU A 108 19.30 1.15 -8.18
N ALA A 109 19.70 1.19 -6.90
CA ALA A 109 20.49 0.13 -6.29
C ALA A 109 19.67 -1.18 -6.19
N GLN A 110 18.39 -1.10 -5.89
CA GLN A 110 17.52 -2.28 -5.90
C GLN A 110 17.36 -2.85 -7.32
N PHE A 111 17.20 -2.01 -8.34
CA PHE A 111 17.13 -2.48 -9.73
C PHE A 111 18.42 -3.17 -10.16
N ALA A 112 19.58 -2.60 -9.83
CA ALA A 112 20.87 -3.21 -10.13
C ALA A 112 21.07 -4.56 -9.40
N ALA A 113 20.74 -4.62 -8.11
CA ALA A 113 20.83 -5.84 -7.31
C ALA A 113 19.90 -6.96 -7.80
N MET A 114 18.75 -6.60 -8.38
CA MET A 114 17.77 -7.54 -8.97
C MET A 114 18.06 -7.85 -10.45
N GLY A 115 19.21 -7.42 -11.00
CA GLY A 115 19.65 -7.73 -12.37
C GLY A 115 18.83 -7.05 -13.46
N THR A 116 18.18 -5.93 -13.15
CA THR A 116 17.38 -5.16 -14.12
C THR A 116 17.75 -3.67 -14.11
N SER A 117 17.07 -2.86 -14.92
CA SER A 117 17.39 -1.44 -15.08
C SER A 117 16.18 -0.55 -14.84
N LEU A 118 16.40 0.50 -14.04
CA LEU A 118 15.41 1.55 -13.77
C LEU A 118 14.87 2.22 -15.05
N LYS A 119 15.70 2.30 -16.11
CA LYS A 119 15.34 2.87 -17.41
C LYS A 119 14.11 2.21 -18.02
N TYR A 120 13.95 0.92 -17.87
CA TYR A 120 12.91 0.12 -18.53
C TYR A 120 11.67 -0.11 -17.66
N ARG A 121 11.64 0.44 -16.44
CA ARG A 121 10.56 0.20 -15.47
C ARG A 121 9.14 0.46 -16.00
N PRO A 122 8.85 1.49 -16.85
CA PRO A 122 7.48 1.70 -17.33
C PRO A 122 7.01 0.58 -18.26
N SER A 123 7.85 0.17 -19.23
CA SER A 123 7.49 -0.92 -20.16
C SER A 123 7.45 -2.28 -19.47
N ALA A 124 8.40 -2.55 -18.56
CA ALA A 124 8.40 -3.77 -17.75
C ALA A 124 7.15 -3.87 -16.85
N PHE A 125 6.71 -2.74 -16.27
CA PHE A 125 5.51 -2.66 -15.46
C PHE A 125 4.25 -3.02 -16.26
N GLU A 126 4.03 -2.39 -17.42
CA GLU A 126 2.83 -2.62 -18.22
C GLU A 126 2.78 -4.05 -18.77
N GLU A 127 3.93 -4.57 -19.23
CA GLU A 127 4.03 -5.95 -19.71
C GLU A 127 3.76 -6.94 -18.57
N SER A 128 4.42 -6.76 -17.40
CA SER A 128 4.22 -7.62 -16.24
C SER A 128 2.77 -7.62 -15.77
N LEU A 129 2.14 -6.43 -15.65
CA LEU A 129 0.74 -6.32 -15.23
C LEU A 129 -0.19 -7.07 -16.19
N SER A 130 0.00 -6.90 -17.51
CA SER A 130 -0.78 -7.60 -18.54
C SER A 130 -0.62 -9.12 -18.43
N ILE A 131 0.62 -9.62 -18.26
CA ILE A 131 0.91 -11.05 -18.10
C ILE A 131 0.21 -11.59 -16.85
N VAL A 132 0.35 -10.94 -15.70
CA VAL A 132 -0.27 -11.35 -14.43
C VAL A 132 -1.79 -11.43 -14.57
N GLN A 133 -2.41 -10.41 -15.15
CA GLN A 133 -3.86 -10.39 -15.37
C GLN A 133 -4.33 -11.54 -16.25
N ARG A 134 -3.61 -11.85 -17.33
CA ARG A 134 -3.93 -12.95 -18.25
C ARG A 134 -3.78 -14.32 -17.56
N LEU A 135 -2.70 -14.53 -16.83
CA LEU A 135 -2.48 -15.78 -16.08
C LEU A 135 -3.55 -16.01 -15.01
N LEU A 136 -3.95 -14.96 -14.25
CA LEU A 136 -5.00 -15.06 -13.25
C LEU A 136 -6.41 -15.30 -13.86
N ARG A 137 -6.63 -14.92 -15.14
CA ARG A 137 -7.83 -15.33 -15.90
C ARG A 137 -7.77 -16.76 -16.42
N GLY A 138 -6.63 -17.46 -16.26
CA GLY A 138 -6.43 -18.84 -16.68
C GLY A 138 -5.98 -19.00 -18.14
N GLU A 139 -5.49 -17.94 -18.75
CA GLU A 139 -4.90 -18.01 -20.08
C GLU A 139 -3.55 -18.73 -20.04
N THR A 140 -3.18 -19.38 -21.15
CA THR A 140 -1.79 -19.79 -21.41
C THR A 140 -1.07 -18.61 -22.03
N VAL A 141 0.03 -18.20 -21.44
CA VAL A 141 0.77 -17.00 -21.84
C VAL A 141 2.19 -17.36 -22.23
N SER A 142 2.63 -16.86 -23.38
CA SER A 142 4.04 -16.79 -23.78
C SER A 142 4.42 -15.33 -23.95
N SER A 143 5.68 -15.00 -23.67
CA SER A 143 6.24 -13.65 -23.85
C SER A 143 7.66 -13.71 -24.39
N SER A 144 8.02 -12.75 -25.22
CA SER A 144 9.36 -12.53 -25.77
C SER A 144 9.84 -11.08 -25.63
N GLY A 145 9.16 -10.29 -24.77
CA GLY A 145 9.47 -8.89 -24.51
C GLY A 145 10.52 -8.72 -23.39
N ARG A 146 10.21 -7.93 -22.38
CA ARG A 146 11.05 -7.75 -21.18
C ARG A 146 11.15 -9.02 -20.36
N PHE A 147 10.12 -9.84 -20.39
CA PHE A 147 10.07 -11.15 -19.77
C PHE A 147 9.97 -12.21 -20.88
N THR A 148 10.88 -13.19 -20.87
CA THR A 148 10.92 -14.25 -21.90
C THR A 148 10.61 -15.59 -21.28
N PHE A 149 9.48 -16.22 -21.72
CA PHE A 149 9.05 -17.55 -21.32
C PHE A 149 8.00 -18.10 -22.30
N ARG A 150 7.71 -19.40 -22.20
CA ARG A 150 6.75 -20.08 -23.08
C ARG A 150 5.71 -20.85 -22.28
N ASP A 151 4.48 -20.82 -22.74
CA ASP A 151 3.35 -21.64 -22.32
C ASP A 151 3.11 -21.69 -20.81
N ALA A 152 3.37 -20.55 -20.13
CA ALA A 152 3.11 -20.43 -18.70
C ALA A 152 1.61 -20.50 -18.40
N ARG A 153 1.26 -21.20 -17.34
CA ARG A 153 -0.08 -21.33 -16.79
C ARG A 153 -0.06 -21.26 -15.28
N VAL A 154 -1.08 -20.67 -14.69
CA VAL A 154 -1.30 -20.67 -13.25
C VAL A 154 -2.60 -21.40 -12.96
N ALA A 155 -2.52 -22.55 -12.28
CA ALA A 155 -3.68 -23.39 -11.98
C ALA A 155 -4.46 -22.84 -10.77
N LEU A 156 -3.76 -22.36 -9.74
CA LEU A 156 -4.39 -21.75 -8.57
C LEU A 156 -4.78 -20.31 -8.91
N ARG A 157 -6.07 -20.10 -9.10
CA ARG A 157 -6.65 -18.80 -9.43
C ARG A 157 -7.52 -18.32 -8.28
N PRO A 158 -7.61 -16.99 -8.05
CA PRO A 158 -8.53 -16.44 -7.07
C PRO A 158 -9.98 -16.89 -7.36
N ALA A 159 -10.72 -17.23 -6.30
CA ALA A 159 -12.15 -17.54 -6.41
C ALA A 159 -12.95 -16.31 -6.81
N ASP A 160 -12.54 -15.14 -6.28
CA ASP A 160 -13.11 -13.83 -6.58
C ASP A 160 -12.15 -13.00 -7.42
N ASN A 161 -12.67 -11.95 -8.05
CA ASN A 161 -11.84 -11.00 -8.78
C ASN A 161 -10.86 -10.28 -7.84
N VAL A 162 -9.58 -10.37 -8.15
CA VAL A 162 -8.52 -9.56 -7.53
C VAL A 162 -8.74 -8.10 -7.93
N GLU A 163 -8.67 -7.20 -6.97
CA GLU A 163 -8.73 -5.77 -7.21
C GLU A 163 -7.31 -5.22 -7.42
N TYR A 164 -7.12 -4.49 -8.52
CA TYR A 164 -5.81 -3.96 -8.92
C TYR A 164 -5.68 -2.50 -8.53
N TRP A 165 -4.77 -2.18 -7.60
CA TRP A 165 -4.43 -0.79 -7.26
C TRP A 165 -3.03 -0.45 -7.76
N ILE A 166 -2.88 0.72 -8.38
CA ILE A 166 -1.58 1.18 -8.87
C ILE A 166 -1.16 2.43 -8.09
N GLY A 167 0.06 2.40 -7.54
CA GLY A 167 0.72 3.56 -6.96
C GLY A 167 1.30 4.46 -8.06
N ALA A 168 0.85 5.72 -8.13
CA ALA A 168 1.30 6.66 -9.15
C ALA A 168 1.27 8.11 -8.65
N SER A 169 2.27 8.93 -9.09
CA SER A 169 2.38 10.36 -8.74
C SER A 169 2.59 11.25 -9.96
N ALA A 170 3.32 10.80 -10.98
CA ALA A 170 3.51 11.58 -12.22
C ALA A 170 2.24 11.51 -13.09
N ARG A 171 1.87 12.62 -13.74
CA ARG A 171 0.66 12.70 -14.59
C ARG A 171 0.54 11.55 -15.61
N PRO A 172 1.57 11.14 -16.36
CA PRO A 172 1.46 9.99 -17.27
C PRO A 172 1.20 8.66 -16.54
N ALA A 173 1.72 8.49 -15.32
CA ALA A 173 1.49 7.30 -14.51
C ALA A 173 0.08 7.29 -13.90
N ILE A 174 -0.45 8.45 -13.51
CA ILE A 174 -1.84 8.60 -13.04
C ILE A 174 -2.81 8.30 -14.18
N ASP A 175 -2.57 8.81 -15.39
CA ASP A 175 -3.41 8.51 -16.57
C ASP A 175 -3.39 7.01 -16.90
N ARG A 176 -2.21 6.39 -16.89
CA ARG A 176 -2.08 4.94 -17.03
C ARG A 176 -2.88 4.18 -15.96
N THR A 177 -2.83 4.64 -14.71
CA THR A 177 -3.59 4.05 -13.61
C THR A 177 -5.09 4.14 -13.85
N ALA A 178 -5.59 5.29 -14.29
CA ALA A 178 -6.99 5.49 -14.64
C ALA A 178 -7.48 4.55 -15.75
N ARG A 179 -6.57 4.18 -16.68
CA ARG A 179 -6.86 3.26 -17.79
C ARG A 179 -6.83 1.79 -17.36
N LEU A 180 -5.91 1.38 -16.46
CA LEU A 180 -5.57 -0.03 -16.22
C LEU A 180 -6.02 -0.59 -14.87
N ALA A 181 -6.28 0.26 -13.86
CA ALA A 181 -6.50 -0.17 -12.49
C ALA A 181 -7.95 -0.01 -12.03
N ASP A 182 -8.31 -0.73 -10.97
CA ASP A 182 -9.58 -0.57 -10.26
C ASP A 182 -9.46 0.52 -9.17
N GLY A 183 -8.25 0.80 -8.71
CA GLY A 183 -7.97 1.83 -7.72
C GLY A 183 -6.60 2.50 -7.93
N TRP A 184 -6.49 3.72 -7.45
CA TRP A 184 -5.26 4.49 -7.43
C TRP A 184 -4.80 4.71 -5.99
N LEU A 185 -3.49 4.55 -5.75
CA LEU A 185 -2.85 4.89 -4.48
C LEU A 185 -1.92 6.09 -4.66
N ALA A 186 -2.35 7.23 -4.14
CA ALA A 186 -1.59 8.48 -4.14
C ALA A 186 -0.41 8.44 -3.14
N SER A 187 0.63 9.21 -3.45
CA SER A 187 1.84 9.32 -2.64
C SER A 187 1.57 9.87 -1.24
N PRO A 188 2.29 9.38 -0.20
CA PRO A 188 2.23 9.95 1.14
C PRO A 188 2.81 11.36 1.26
N SER A 189 3.62 11.79 0.29
CA SER A 189 4.32 13.07 0.32
C SER A 189 3.48 14.27 -0.16
N LEU A 190 2.28 14.03 -0.69
CA LEU A 190 1.43 15.10 -1.21
C LEU A 190 0.95 16.01 -0.09
N THR A 191 1.15 17.31 -0.24
CA THR A 191 0.42 18.33 0.52
C THR A 191 -1.08 18.25 0.21
N LEU A 192 -1.91 18.99 0.93
CA LEU A 192 -3.36 18.96 0.69
C LEU A 192 -3.71 19.51 -0.70
N ASP A 193 -3.01 20.55 -1.16
CA ASP A 193 -3.24 21.16 -2.48
C ASP A 193 -2.81 20.22 -3.60
N GLU A 194 -1.63 19.61 -3.49
CA GLU A 194 -1.18 18.59 -4.45
C GLU A 194 -2.10 17.37 -4.48
N ALA A 195 -2.63 16.96 -3.31
CA ALA A 195 -3.60 15.88 -3.21
C ALA A 195 -4.92 16.24 -3.93
N ARG A 196 -5.38 17.49 -3.80
CA ARG A 196 -6.55 18.01 -4.53
C ARG A 196 -6.36 17.96 -6.03
N GLU A 197 -5.24 18.49 -6.51
CA GLU A 197 -4.93 18.52 -7.95
C GLU A 197 -4.82 17.12 -8.55
N GLN A 198 -4.12 16.20 -7.87
CA GLN A 198 -3.93 14.85 -8.37
C GLN A 198 -5.22 14.02 -8.32
N ALA A 199 -6.07 14.18 -7.29
CA ALA A 199 -7.36 13.51 -7.24
C ALA A 199 -8.29 14.00 -8.36
N ALA A 200 -8.39 15.31 -8.57
CA ALA A 200 -9.17 15.89 -9.66
C ALA A 200 -8.70 15.37 -11.04
N PHE A 201 -7.39 15.37 -11.27
CA PHE A 201 -6.80 14.84 -12.50
C PHE A 201 -7.11 13.34 -12.69
N TYR A 202 -6.91 12.52 -11.65
CA TYR A 202 -7.21 11.09 -11.73
C TYR A 202 -8.67 10.80 -12.08
N LEU A 203 -9.61 11.48 -11.41
CA LEU A 203 -11.05 11.32 -11.65
C LEU A 203 -11.45 11.78 -13.07
N GLU A 204 -10.88 12.88 -13.55
CA GLU A 204 -11.05 13.33 -14.95
C GLU A 204 -10.57 12.26 -15.94
N ARG A 205 -9.37 11.67 -15.70
CA ARG A 205 -8.83 10.63 -16.57
C ARG A 205 -9.66 9.35 -16.53
N CYS A 206 -10.16 8.96 -15.36
CA CYS A 206 -11.10 7.84 -15.25
C CYS A 206 -12.35 8.06 -16.13
N LYS A 207 -12.95 9.24 -16.04
CA LYS A 207 -14.10 9.62 -16.87
C LYS A 207 -13.77 9.57 -18.37
N ALA A 208 -12.61 10.11 -18.77
CA ALA A 208 -12.15 10.09 -20.15
C ALA A 208 -11.94 8.65 -20.70
N HIS A 209 -11.54 7.71 -19.83
CA HIS A 209 -11.42 6.29 -20.18
C HIS A 209 -12.72 5.49 -19.97
N GLY A 210 -13.84 6.12 -19.65
CA GLY A 210 -15.13 5.45 -19.41
C GLY A 210 -15.12 4.53 -18.18
N ARG A 211 -14.30 4.82 -17.17
CA ARG A 211 -14.13 3.99 -15.95
C ARG A 211 -14.60 4.72 -14.69
N THR A 212 -15.15 3.95 -13.77
CA THR A 212 -15.43 4.39 -12.41
C THR A 212 -14.47 3.67 -11.47
N PRO A 213 -13.57 4.37 -10.75
CA PRO A 213 -12.64 3.72 -9.86
C PRO A 213 -13.37 3.13 -8.63
N ARG A 214 -12.92 1.98 -8.15
CA ARG A 214 -13.40 1.36 -6.90
C ARG A 214 -12.77 2.01 -5.66
N ALA A 215 -11.55 2.55 -5.84
CA ALA A 215 -10.82 3.23 -4.78
C ALA A 215 -10.03 4.42 -5.32
N VAL A 216 -10.15 5.53 -4.63
CA VAL A 216 -9.26 6.68 -4.71
C VAL A 216 -8.55 6.75 -3.37
N ALA A 217 -7.40 6.08 -3.28
CA ALA A 217 -6.69 5.91 -2.03
C ALA A 217 -5.51 6.87 -1.90
N ILE A 218 -5.22 7.30 -0.68
CA ILE A 218 -4.01 8.06 -0.37
C ILE A 218 -3.30 7.44 0.84
N ARG A 219 -1.97 7.29 0.78
CA ARG A 219 -1.21 6.93 1.97
C ARG A 219 -0.96 8.17 2.82
N ARG A 220 -1.07 8.02 4.14
CA ARG A 220 -0.66 9.02 5.12
C ARG A 220 0.19 8.38 6.21
N ASP A 221 1.33 8.99 6.48
CA ASP A 221 2.18 8.59 7.60
C ASP A 221 1.70 9.37 8.84
N ILE A 222 1.30 8.63 9.89
CA ILE A 222 0.49 9.17 10.98
C ILE A 222 1.00 8.84 12.38
N TYR A 223 0.53 9.62 13.36
CA TYR A 223 0.50 9.23 14.76
C TYR A 223 -0.73 9.84 15.46
N VAL A 224 -1.60 8.98 15.98
CA VAL A 224 -2.73 9.42 16.83
C VAL A 224 -2.25 9.43 18.27
N GLY A 225 -1.98 10.61 18.80
CA GLY A 225 -1.48 10.83 20.16
C GLY A 225 -2.58 10.70 21.21
N GLU A 226 -2.18 10.55 22.47
CA GLU A 226 -3.06 10.68 23.62
C GLU A 226 -3.61 12.11 23.74
N SER A 227 -2.78 13.07 23.35
CA SER A 227 -3.10 14.49 23.25
C SER A 227 -2.41 15.09 22.02
N ALA A 228 -2.76 16.34 21.68
CA ALA A 228 -2.04 17.11 20.67
C ALA A 228 -0.53 17.24 21.02
N ALA A 229 -0.20 17.48 22.28
CA ALA A 229 1.18 17.64 22.74
C ALA A 229 2.01 16.35 22.58
N ASP A 230 1.46 15.16 22.91
CA ASP A 230 2.12 13.87 22.65
C ASP A 230 2.37 13.65 21.15
N ALA A 231 1.39 14.02 20.33
CA ALA A 231 1.53 13.89 18.88
C ALA A 231 2.58 14.84 18.29
N ASP A 232 2.64 16.08 18.78
CA ASP A 232 3.62 17.07 18.35
C ASP A 232 5.04 16.66 18.76
N GLU A 233 5.25 16.08 19.94
CA GLU A 233 6.53 15.54 20.37
C GLU A 233 7.03 14.44 19.41
N VAL A 234 6.17 13.47 19.09
CA VAL A 234 6.51 12.40 18.15
C VAL A 234 6.83 12.95 16.77
N LYS A 235 6.02 13.89 16.27
CA LYS A 235 6.23 14.53 14.97
C LYS A 235 7.53 15.32 14.92
N ALA A 236 7.83 16.12 15.96
CA ALA A 236 9.06 16.90 16.04
C ALA A 236 10.30 16.00 16.05
N LYS A 237 10.29 14.91 16.84
CA LYS A 237 11.38 13.92 16.88
C LYS A 237 11.63 13.27 15.53
N VAL A 238 10.58 12.90 14.83
CA VAL A 238 10.64 12.27 13.49
C VAL A 238 11.19 13.23 12.45
N LEU A 239 10.74 14.48 12.46
CA LEU A 239 11.23 15.52 11.54
C LEU A 239 12.69 15.88 11.80
N ALA A 240 13.11 15.97 13.05
CA ALA A 240 14.50 16.24 13.40
C ALA A 240 15.47 15.12 12.93
N ALA A 241 14.98 13.88 12.84
CA ALA A 241 15.73 12.75 12.29
C ALA A 241 15.71 12.65 10.76
N GLY A 242 15.00 13.54 10.05
CA GLY A 242 14.89 13.51 8.59
C GLY A 242 13.98 12.38 8.07
N TYR A 243 12.68 12.56 8.17
CA TYR A 243 11.72 11.50 7.86
C TYR A 243 11.50 11.31 6.35
N ARG A 244 12.26 10.39 5.73
CA ARG A 244 12.00 9.82 4.39
C ARG A 244 11.75 10.85 3.25
N GLY A 245 12.16 12.11 3.43
CA GLY A 245 11.89 13.18 2.47
C GLY A 245 10.41 13.58 2.34
N ILE A 246 9.55 13.13 3.26
CA ILE A 246 8.13 13.52 3.28
C ILE A 246 8.01 14.88 3.95
N PRO A 247 7.37 15.89 3.31
CA PRO A 247 7.23 17.22 3.87
C PRO A 247 6.30 17.21 5.10
N ALA A 248 6.62 18.05 6.09
CA ALA A 248 5.89 18.13 7.36
C ALA A 248 4.36 18.32 7.20
N PRO A 249 3.82 19.11 6.23
CA PRO A 249 2.39 19.24 6.02
C PRO A 249 1.67 17.97 5.55
N ALA A 250 2.40 17.00 4.97
CA ALA A 250 1.85 15.73 4.54
C ALA A 250 1.76 14.68 5.66
N LEU A 251 2.46 14.92 6.80
CA LEU A 251 2.41 14.07 7.97
C LEU A 251 1.19 14.41 8.84
N VAL A 252 0.45 13.39 9.25
CA VAL A 252 -0.75 13.56 10.08
C VAL A 252 -0.47 13.06 11.50
N ALA A 253 -0.15 13.98 12.40
CA ALA A 253 -0.03 13.70 13.83
C ALA A 253 -0.95 14.64 14.60
N GLY A 254 -1.68 14.10 15.58
CA GLY A 254 -2.63 14.90 16.38
C GLY A 254 -3.44 14.04 17.34
N SER A 255 -4.34 14.69 18.07
CA SER A 255 -5.41 14.03 18.81
C SER A 255 -6.36 13.31 17.85
N VAL A 256 -7.28 12.50 18.39
CA VAL A 256 -8.33 11.85 17.60
C VAL A 256 -9.08 12.86 16.72
N ASP A 257 -9.52 13.97 17.30
CA ASP A 257 -10.34 14.96 16.60
C ASP A 257 -9.55 15.64 15.46
N GLN A 258 -8.30 16.01 15.71
CA GLN A 258 -7.42 16.59 14.68
C GLN A 258 -7.15 15.62 13.52
N VAL A 259 -7.00 14.32 13.81
CA VAL A 259 -6.83 13.32 12.75
C VAL A 259 -8.12 13.11 11.96
N VAL A 260 -9.29 13.13 12.64
CA VAL A 260 -10.61 13.09 11.98
C VAL A 260 -10.78 14.26 11.01
N GLU A 261 -10.48 15.50 11.44
CA GLU A 261 -10.55 16.69 10.57
C GLU A 261 -9.68 16.54 9.33
N ARG A 262 -8.41 16.10 9.50
CA ARG A 262 -7.49 15.90 8.36
C ARG A 262 -7.96 14.83 7.39
N PHE A 263 -8.62 13.77 7.88
CA PHE A 263 -9.16 12.73 7.01
C PHE A 263 -10.48 13.16 6.36
N ALA A 264 -11.30 13.95 7.03
CA ALA A 264 -12.50 14.55 6.46
C ALA A 264 -12.15 15.52 5.30
N GLU A 265 -11.07 16.31 5.44
CA GLU A 265 -10.58 17.16 4.35
C GLU A 265 -10.23 16.31 3.11
N LEU A 266 -9.55 15.19 3.28
CA LEU A 266 -9.24 14.27 2.17
C LEU A 266 -10.49 13.64 1.56
N ALA A 267 -11.49 13.28 2.39
CA ALA A 267 -12.79 12.80 1.91
C ALA A 267 -13.48 13.84 1.03
N GLY A 268 -13.46 15.10 1.43
CA GLY A 268 -14.00 16.24 0.66
C GLY A 268 -13.29 16.43 -0.70
N LEU A 269 -12.09 15.93 -0.89
CA LEU A 269 -11.36 15.94 -2.16
C LEU A 269 -11.66 14.73 -3.06
N GLY A 270 -12.52 13.81 -2.62
CA GLY A 270 -12.89 12.61 -3.37
C GLY A 270 -12.08 11.37 -3.05
N TYR A 271 -11.20 11.38 -2.05
CA TYR A 271 -10.54 10.16 -1.57
C TYR A 271 -11.54 9.26 -0.83
N THR A 272 -11.55 8.00 -1.21
CA THR A 272 -12.42 6.97 -0.59
C THR A 272 -11.72 6.21 0.52
N ASP A 273 -10.39 6.16 0.47
CA ASP A 273 -9.53 5.38 1.37
C ASP A 273 -8.31 6.18 1.83
N VAL A 274 -8.04 6.16 3.13
CA VAL A 274 -6.75 6.57 3.70
C VAL A 274 -6.02 5.34 4.18
N ILE A 275 -4.83 5.08 3.62
CA ILE A 275 -3.97 3.98 4.05
C ILE A 275 -2.92 4.53 4.99
N VAL A 276 -3.09 4.28 6.28
CA VAL A 276 -2.20 4.83 7.30
C VAL A 276 -0.93 4.01 7.46
N ARG A 277 0.17 4.69 7.84
CA ARG A 277 1.42 4.09 8.28
C ARG A 277 1.93 4.88 9.48
N HIS A 278 2.41 4.21 10.53
CA HIS A 278 2.86 4.91 11.71
C HIS A 278 4.20 5.64 11.50
N LEU A 279 4.31 6.85 12.01
CA LEU A 279 5.51 7.70 11.99
C LEU A 279 6.63 7.11 12.85
N THR A 280 6.28 6.50 13.97
CA THR A 280 7.23 5.92 14.93
C THR A 280 7.34 4.41 14.76
N SER A 281 8.50 3.85 15.10
CA SER A 281 8.72 2.40 15.24
C SER A 281 8.54 1.89 16.67
N ASP A 282 8.36 2.77 17.65
CA ASP A 282 8.12 2.44 19.06
C ASP A 282 6.86 1.58 19.19
N GLN A 283 7.03 0.32 19.58
CA GLN A 283 5.94 -0.65 19.58
C GLN A 283 4.78 -0.25 20.51
N PRO A 284 5.00 0.12 21.77
CA PRO A 284 3.94 0.61 22.66
C PRO A 284 3.17 1.80 22.07
N LYS A 285 3.87 2.80 21.54
CA LYS A 285 3.25 3.99 20.94
C LYS A 285 2.42 3.62 19.69
N VAL A 286 2.91 2.70 18.86
CA VAL A 286 2.17 2.22 17.69
C VAL A 286 0.88 1.51 18.09
N LEU A 287 0.93 0.61 19.08
CA LEU A 287 -0.26 -0.12 19.55
C LEU A 287 -1.28 0.82 20.18
N ALA A 288 -0.84 1.80 20.98
CA ALA A 288 -1.72 2.82 21.56
C ALA A 288 -2.37 3.71 20.47
N SER A 289 -1.60 4.10 19.44
CA SER A 289 -2.12 4.85 18.29
C SER A 289 -3.14 4.04 17.49
N LEU A 290 -2.91 2.72 17.29
CA LEU A 290 -3.87 1.82 16.67
C LEU A 290 -5.20 1.75 17.45
N ALA A 291 -5.14 1.63 18.77
CA ALA A 291 -6.34 1.62 19.60
C ALA A 291 -7.16 2.93 19.46
N ARG A 292 -6.49 4.08 19.31
CA ARG A 292 -7.15 5.39 19.09
C ARG A 292 -7.73 5.52 17.69
N LEU A 293 -7.14 4.85 16.67
CA LEU A 293 -7.68 4.83 15.30
C LEU A 293 -9.09 4.25 15.22
N ARG A 294 -9.50 3.38 16.15
CA ARG A 294 -10.91 2.95 16.25
C ARG A 294 -11.85 4.15 16.32
N ARG A 295 -11.57 5.10 17.22
CA ARG A 295 -12.39 6.31 17.41
C ARG A 295 -12.39 7.21 16.16
N VAL A 296 -11.23 7.33 15.51
CA VAL A 296 -11.12 8.06 14.23
C VAL A 296 -12.03 7.43 13.18
N ARG A 297 -11.98 6.10 13.02
CA ARG A 297 -12.80 5.37 12.06
C ARG A 297 -14.30 5.50 12.35
N GLU A 298 -14.69 5.35 13.62
CA GLU A 298 -16.09 5.51 14.06
C GLU A 298 -16.63 6.92 13.77
N ALA A 299 -15.84 7.96 14.05
CA ALA A 299 -16.22 9.34 13.75
C ALA A 299 -16.38 9.57 12.23
N LEU A 300 -15.47 9.05 11.40
CA LEU A 300 -15.56 9.18 9.94
C LEU A 300 -16.73 8.38 9.32
N ALA A 301 -17.19 7.32 9.98
CA ALA A 301 -18.34 6.53 9.53
C ALA A 301 -19.68 7.22 9.83
N SER A 302 -19.70 8.18 10.77
CA SER A 302 -20.90 8.95 11.16
C SER A 302 -21.04 10.29 10.42
N MET A 303 -20.06 10.68 9.62
CA MET A 303 -20.08 11.83 8.72
C MET A 303 -20.65 11.46 7.34
#